data_1843ca57b2ee8504e2259f1f6b65bafa
#
_entry.id   1843ca57b2ee8504e2259f1f6b65bafa
#
_cell.length_a   1.000
_cell.length_b   1.000
_cell.length_c   1.000
_cell.angle_alpha   90.00
_cell.angle_beta   90.00
_cell.angle_gamma   90.00
#
_symmetry.space_group_name_H-M   'P 1'
#
loop_
_entity.id
_entity.type
_entity.pdbx_description
1 polymer ?
#
loop_
_entity_poly.entity_id
_entity_poly.type
_entity_poly.pdbx_seq_one_letter_code
_entity_poly.pdbx_strand_id
1 'polypeptide(L)'
;MSDMHELHLGSLDLNLILALDALLEERNVTRAAERVGITQSAMSHALARLRTLTGDALLVRTARGMVATARAEELGPPIRRALEGVATALRPPRAFDPKTAETRIRIGTGDYGEIVLLPRVVERLASEAPRIDLRVVFQADSPADMLRSGDVDLLLSPVFAADAGPGTYARKLFDERFVCVVRRGHPLADKKLTLARYVAASHALISPRGKEGSMTDDALTRLGLSRRVAVTVPHFLVAPHIVAQSDLVLTLPARVANMLAAPLGLEVLKPPPELGLEGFAMSAVWHERTHADPAQRWMRELFAEVAKDS
;
A
#
# COMPACT_ATOMS: atom_id res chain seq x y z
N MET A 1 50.57 19.53 -5.67
CA MET A 1 49.19 19.63 -5.21
C MET A 1 48.33 19.71 -6.46
N SER A 2 47.79 18.56 -6.90
CA SER A 2 46.95 18.46 -8.09
C SER A 2 45.52 18.88 -7.74
N ASP A 3 45.04 19.95 -8.35
CA ASP A 3 43.65 20.31 -8.40
C ASP A 3 42.88 19.17 -9.09
N MET A 4 42.28 18.31 -8.30
CA MET A 4 41.26 17.42 -8.79
C MET A 4 40.02 18.29 -9.07
N HIS A 5 39.84 18.68 -10.33
CA HIS A 5 38.56 19.21 -10.79
C HIS A 5 37.49 18.18 -10.47
N GLU A 6 36.68 18.44 -9.47
CA GLU A 6 35.45 17.67 -9.21
C GLU A 6 34.61 17.72 -10.48
N LEU A 7 34.48 16.58 -11.14
CA LEU A 7 33.66 16.44 -12.33
C LEU A 7 32.21 16.66 -11.90
N HIS A 8 31.68 17.83 -12.20
CA HIS A 8 30.30 18.15 -11.90
C HIS A 8 29.40 17.34 -12.85
N LEU A 9 28.78 16.25 -12.35
CA LEU A 9 27.92 15.35 -13.17
C LEU A 9 26.83 16.11 -13.94
N GLY A 10 26.34 17.24 -13.38
CA GLY A 10 25.34 18.07 -14.03
C GLY A 10 25.82 18.78 -15.32
N SER A 11 27.13 18.93 -15.53
CA SER A 11 27.72 19.49 -16.76
C SER A 11 28.16 18.41 -17.75
N LEU A 12 28.05 17.12 -17.36
CA LEU A 12 28.49 16.01 -18.21
C LEU A 12 27.37 15.63 -19.19
N ASP A 13 27.63 15.74 -20.47
CA ASP A 13 26.73 15.23 -21.51
C ASP A 13 26.81 13.70 -21.57
N LEU A 14 25.79 13.02 -21.08
CA LEU A 14 25.73 11.56 -21.04
C LEU A 14 25.84 10.89 -22.42
N ASN A 15 25.51 11.60 -23.51
CA ASN A 15 25.70 11.09 -24.87
C ASN A 15 27.18 10.91 -25.19
N LEU A 16 28.08 11.70 -24.56
CA LEU A 16 29.51 11.50 -24.71
C LEU A 16 30.01 10.18 -24.12
N ILE A 17 29.35 9.70 -23.06
CA ILE A 17 29.66 8.41 -22.44
C ILE A 17 29.29 7.25 -23.36
N LEU A 18 28.15 7.33 -24.03
CA LEU A 18 27.73 6.36 -25.05
C LEU A 18 28.69 6.38 -26.26
N ALA A 19 29.06 7.59 -26.71
CA ALA A 19 30.01 7.75 -27.79
C ALA A 19 31.38 7.17 -27.43
N LEU A 20 31.85 7.36 -26.20
CA LEU A 20 33.13 6.83 -25.71
C LEU A 20 33.13 5.30 -25.73
N ASP A 21 32.10 4.66 -25.17
CA ASP A 21 31.99 3.20 -25.17
C ASP A 21 32.02 2.64 -26.60
N ALA A 22 31.23 3.21 -27.53
CA ALA A 22 31.20 2.80 -28.92
C ALA A 22 32.57 3.00 -29.62
N LEU A 23 33.26 4.11 -29.39
CA LEU A 23 34.59 4.40 -29.95
C LEU A 23 35.64 3.41 -29.47
N LEU A 24 35.65 3.07 -28.19
CA LEU A 24 36.61 2.13 -27.59
C LEU A 24 36.37 0.70 -28.09
N GLU A 25 35.15 0.30 -28.32
CA GLU A 25 34.80 -1.02 -28.81
C GLU A 25 35.08 -1.16 -30.32
N GLU A 26 34.58 -0.22 -31.13
CA GLU A 26 34.70 -0.28 -32.59
C GLU A 26 36.10 0.13 -33.11
N ARG A 27 36.85 0.94 -32.35
CA ARG A 27 38.12 1.51 -32.78
C ARG A 27 38.05 2.13 -34.18
N ASN A 28 36.88 2.63 -34.55
CA ASN A 28 36.56 3.22 -35.83
C ASN A 28 35.44 4.22 -35.69
N VAL A 29 35.65 5.47 -36.09
CA VAL A 29 34.68 6.55 -35.88
C VAL A 29 33.39 6.34 -36.66
N THR A 30 33.48 5.81 -37.87
CA THR A 30 32.28 5.55 -38.73
C THR A 30 31.42 4.43 -38.15
N ARG A 31 32.02 3.28 -37.79
CA ARG A 31 31.29 2.17 -37.16
C ARG A 31 30.73 2.56 -35.78
N ALA A 32 31.49 3.33 -35.01
CA ALA A 32 30.98 3.83 -33.73
C ALA A 32 29.77 4.76 -33.93
N ALA A 33 29.78 5.60 -34.95
CA ALA A 33 28.63 6.45 -35.29
C ALA A 33 27.39 5.63 -35.68
N GLU A 34 27.57 4.63 -36.55
CA GLU A 34 26.50 3.69 -36.94
C GLU A 34 25.89 2.97 -35.73
N ARG A 35 26.73 2.48 -34.82
CA ARG A 35 26.31 1.78 -33.61
C ARG A 35 25.44 2.64 -32.68
N VAL A 36 25.79 3.92 -32.54
CA VAL A 36 25.05 4.86 -31.69
C VAL A 36 23.87 5.52 -32.41
N GLY A 37 23.77 5.37 -33.73
CA GLY A 37 22.72 5.96 -34.56
C GLY A 37 22.90 7.46 -34.81
N ILE A 38 24.14 7.94 -34.91
CA ILE A 38 24.47 9.35 -35.20
C ILE A 38 25.32 9.46 -36.47
N THR A 39 25.52 10.68 -36.97
CA THR A 39 26.39 10.91 -38.13
C THR A 39 27.88 10.77 -37.74
N GLN A 40 28.72 10.39 -38.73
CA GLN A 40 30.17 10.32 -38.53
C GLN A 40 30.76 11.68 -38.10
N SER A 41 30.22 12.80 -38.60
CA SER A 41 30.63 14.14 -38.15
C SER A 41 30.28 14.40 -36.70
N ALA A 42 29.09 14.01 -36.25
CA ALA A 42 28.66 14.12 -34.83
C ALA A 42 29.58 13.27 -33.93
N MET A 43 29.92 12.04 -34.33
CA MET A 43 30.85 11.18 -33.59
C MET A 43 32.27 11.77 -33.55
N SER A 44 32.74 12.40 -34.63
CA SER A 44 34.03 13.09 -34.64
C SER A 44 34.04 14.28 -33.68
N HIS A 45 32.96 15.05 -33.61
CA HIS A 45 32.78 16.12 -32.62
C HIS A 45 32.75 15.59 -31.19
N ALA A 46 32.04 14.48 -30.96
CA ALA A 46 31.99 13.80 -29.66
C ALA A 46 33.41 13.36 -29.22
N LEU A 47 34.18 12.76 -30.13
CA LEU A 47 35.58 12.36 -29.85
C LEU A 47 36.45 13.58 -29.51
N ALA A 48 36.28 14.69 -30.21
CA ALA A 48 37.05 15.94 -29.90
C ALA A 48 36.70 16.46 -28.48
N ARG A 49 35.41 16.50 -28.12
CA ARG A 49 34.96 16.89 -26.77
C ARG A 49 35.46 15.92 -25.69
N LEU A 50 35.48 14.62 -25.97
CA LEU A 50 35.98 13.59 -25.07
C LEU A 50 37.47 13.76 -24.81
N ARG A 51 38.24 14.05 -25.85
CA ARG A 51 39.69 14.36 -25.72
C ARG A 51 39.95 15.56 -24.81
N THR A 52 39.17 16.61 -24.96
CA THR A 52 39.28 17.79 -24.08
C THR A 52 38.90 17.42 -22.64
N LEU A 53 37.82 16.64 -22.45
CA LEU A 53 37.34 16.23 -21.14
C LEU A 53 38.31 15.33 -20.38
N THR A 54 38.94 14.38 -21.11
CA THR A 54 39.89 13.40 -20.51
C THR A 54 41.31 13.81 -20.49
N GLY A 55 41.69 14.84 -21.25
CA GLY A 55 43.06 15.23 -21.46
C GLY A 55 43.91 14.19 -22.23
N ASP A 56 43.23 13.25 -22.95
CA ASP A 56 43.86 12.12 -23.63
C ASP A 56 43.36 11.99 -25.08
N ALA A 57 44.23 11.48 -25.98
CA ALA A 57 43.88 11.28 -27.37
C ALA A 57 42.83 10.18 -27.58
N LEU A 58 42.64 9.29 -26.64
CA LEU A 58 41.72 8.16 -26.57
C LEU A 58 41.91 7.12 -27.71
N LEU A 59 41.92 7.57 -28.93
CA LEU A 59 42.18 6.78 -30.13
C LEU A 59 43.27 7.45 -30.97
N VAL A 60 44.33 6.69 -31.31
CA VAL A 60 45.43 7.14 -32.15
C VAL A 60 45.50 6.30 -33.44
N ARG A 61 45.93 6.95 -34.52
CA ARG A 61 46.02 6.30 -35.84
C ARG A 61 47.33 5.53 -35.97
N THR A 62 47.27 4.32 -36.45
CA THR A 62 48.40 3.48 -36.78
C THR A 62 48.32 3.00 -38.23
N ALA A 63 49.37 2.33 -38.74
CA ALA A 63 49.36 1.72 -40.06
C ALA A 63 48.25 0.65 -40.23
N ARG A 64 47.74 0.08 -39.13
CA ARG A 64 46.71 -0.97 -39.13
C ARG A 64 45.33 -0.46 -38.71
N GLY A 65 45.10 0.84 -38.62
CA GLY A 65 43.84 1.45 -38.19
C GLY A 65 43.99 2.28 -36.89
N MET A 66 42.87 2.49 -36.18
CA MET A 66 42.91 3.21 -34.91
C MET A 66 43.08 2.23 -33.74
N VAL A 67 43.86 2.63 -32.75
CA VAL A 67 44.08 1.88 -31.51
C VAL A 67 43.80 2.77 -30.30
N ALA A 68 43.30 2.15 -29.23
CA ALA A 68 43.07 2.84 -27.96
C ALA A 68 44.38 3.20 -27.26
N THR A 69 44.41 4.33 -26.57
CA THR A 69 45.50 4.66 -25.64
C THR A 69 45.38 3.85 -24.37
N ALA A 70 46.45 3.73 -23.58
CA ALA A 70 46.39 3.07 -22.27
C ALA A 70 45.30 3.68 -21.36
N ARG A 71 45.16 5.00 -21.38
CA ARG A 71 44.12 5.71 -20.63
C ARG A 71 42.71 5.35 -21.10
N ALA A 72 42.53 5.22 -22.40
CA ALA A 72 41.25 4.80 -22.96
C ALA A 72 40.88 3.36 -22.58
N GLU A 73 41.84 2.45 -22.53
CA GLU A 73 41.66 1.08 -22.07
C GLU A 73 41.28 1.00 -20.59
N GLU A 74 41.87 1.86 -19.74
CA GLU A 74 41.48 1.98 -18.33
C GLU A 74 40.07 2.53 -18.15
N LEU A 75 39.62 3.47 -18.98
CA LEU A 75 38.28 4.08 -18.92
C LEU A 75 37.18 3.15 -19.40
N GLY A 76 37.43 2.23 -20.32
CA GLY A 76 36.43 1.35 -20.93
C GLY A 76 35.61 0.56 -19.90
N PRO A 77 36.22 -0.26 -19.03
CA PRO A 77 35.49 -1.07 -18.09
C PRO A 77 34.57 -0.29 -17.11
N PRO A 78 35.01 0.82 -16.47
CA PRO A 78 34.11 1.60 -15.60
C PRO A 78 32.99 2.28 -16.37
N ILE A 79 33.21 2.77 -17.59
CA ILE A 79 32.20 3.38 -18.44
C ILE A 79 31.12 2.35 -18.79
N ARG A 80 31.49 1.15 -19.20
CA ARG A 80 30.55 0.08 -19.54
C ARG A 80 29.70 -0.31 -18.34
N ARG A 81 30.31 -0.49 -17.16
CA ARG A 81 29.53 -0.76 -15.93
C ARG A 81 28.53 0.35 -15.60
N ALA A 82 28.90 1.61 -15.80
CA ALA A 82 27.98 2.73 -15.59
C ALA A 82 26.78 2.69 -16.54
N LEU A 83 27.01 2.44 -17.84
CA LEU A 83 25.96 2.31 -18.84
C LEU A 83 25.05 1.10 -18.58
N GLU A 84 25.61 -0.04 -18.18
CA GLU A 84 24.86 -1.22 -17.77
C GLU A 84 23.98 -0.92 -16.53
N GLY A 85 24.50 -0.15 -15.58
CA GLY A 85 23.75 0.32 -14.42
C GLY A 85 22.54 1.16 -14.82
N VAL A 86 22.74 2.14 -15.70
CA VAL A 86 21.65 2.96 -16.26
C VAL A 86 20.64 2.11 -17.02
N ALA A 87 21.09 1.22 -17.89
CA ALA A 87 20.21 0.33 -18.64
C ALA A 87 19.39 -0.59 -17.72
N THR A 88 20.01 -1.04 -16.61
CA THR A 88 19.32 -1.87 -15.61
C THR A 88 18.26 -1.07 -14.86
N ALA A 89 18.56 0.16 -14.47
CA ALA A 89 17.62 1.04 -13.77
C ALA A 89 16.41 1.43 -14.64
N LEU A 90 16.59 1.53 -15.96
CA LEU A 90 15.53 1.89 -16.91
C LEU A 90 14.81 0.68 -17.52
N ARG A 91 15.20 -0.53 -17.19
CA ARG A 91 14.49 -1.72 -17.66
C ARG A 91 13.04 -1.71 -17.17
N PRO A 92 12.08 -2.10 -18.02
CA PRO A 92 10.72 -2.36 -17.55
C PRO A 92 10.74 -3.32 -16.36
N PRO A 93 9.87 -3.14 -15.37
CA PRO A 93 9.75 -4.08 -14.28
C PRO A 93 9.60 -5.50 -14.81
N ARG A 94 10.30 -6.46 -14.22
CA ARG A 94 10.09 -7.88 -14.55
C ARG A 94 8.61 -8.21 -14.38
N ALA A 95 8.11 -9.18 -15.16
CA ALA A 95 6.77 -9.70 -14.94
C ALA A 95 6.63 -10.05 -13.46
N PHE A 96 5.60 -9.53 -12.82
CA PHE A 96 5.34 -9.79 -11.40
C PHE A 96 4.99 -11.26 -11.22
N ASP A 97 5.74 -11.91 -10.35
CA ASP A 97 5.46 -13.26 -9.89
C ASP A 97 5.37 -13.22 -8.35
N PRO A 98 4.19 -13.46 -7.76
CA PRO A 98 4.00 -13.38 -6.31
C PRO A 98 4.93 -14.30 -5.54
N LYS A 99 5.29 -15.47 -6.09
CA LYS A 99 6.15 -16.46 -5.42
C LYS A 99 7.59 -15.98 -5.20
N THR A 100 8.05 -15.06 -6.03
CA THR A 100 9.44 -14.57 -6.01
C THR A 100 9.56 -13.10 -5.70
N ALA A 101 8.43 -12.37 -5.70
CA ALA A 101 8.40 -10.95 -5.42
C ALA A 101 8.82 -10.65 -3.97
N GLU A 102 9.78 -9.76 -3.80
CA GLU A 102 10.25 -9.25 -2.50
C GLU A 102 9.83 -7.80 -2.38
N THR A 103 8.80 -7.54 -1.60
CA THR A 103 8.30 -6.18 -1.38
C THR A 103 7.58 -6.07 -0.04
N ARG A 104 7.43 -4.85 0.44
CA ARG A 104 6.63 -4.56 1.63
C ARG A 104 5.44 -3.72 1.24
N ILE A 105 4.25 -4.16 1.65
CA ILE A 105 2.97 -3.46 1.41
C ILE A 105 2.44 -2.96 2.75
N ARG A 106 2.10 -1.67 2.79
CA ARG A 106 1.60 -0.98 3.98
C ARG A 106 0.08 -0.87 3.90
N ILE A 107 -0.60 -1.44 4.89
CA ILE A 107 -2.05 -1.47 4.96
C ILE A 107 -2.50 -0.55 6.09
N GLY A 108 -3.30 0.46 5.77
CA GLY A 108 -3.99 1.28 6.75
C GLY A 108 -5.33 0.67 7.12
N THR A 109 -5.59 0.39 8.38
CA THR A 109 -6.88 -0.11 8.86
C THR A 109 -7.02 0.10 10.38
N GLY A 110 -8.22 -0.11 10.91
CA GLY A 110 -8.47 -0.29 12.33
C GLY A 110 -8.61 -1.77 12.67
N ASP A 111 -8.70 -2.08 13.96
CA ASP A 111 -8.76 -3.44 14.49
C ASP A 111 -9.93 -4.27 13.94
N TYR A 112 -11.03 -3.64 13.50
CA TYR A 112 -12.10 -4.34 12.79
C TYR A 112 -11.61 -4.96 11.47
N GLY A 113 -10.91 -4.19 10.64
CA GLY A 113 -10.38 -4.72 9.37
C GLY A 113 -9.25 -5.73 9.62
N GLU A 114 -8.48 -5.53 10.68
CA GLU A 114 -7.45 -6.48 11.09
C GLU A 114 -8.06 -7.85 11.40
N ILE A 115 -9.00 -7.93 12.33
CA ILE A 115 -9.57 -9.21 12.77
C ILE A 115 -10.36 -9.92 11.66
N VAL A 116 -11.06 -9.17 10.81
CA VAL A 116 -11.94 -9.77 9.78
C VAL A 116 -11.15 -10.26 8.56
N LEU A 117 -10.10 -9.54 8.14
CA LEU A 117 -9.44 -9.83 6.86
C LEU A 117 -8.04 -10.41 7.01
N LEU A 118 -7.22 -9.89 7.94
CA LEU A 118 -5.79 -10.23 7.96
C LEU A 118 -5.48 -11.70 8.24
N PRO A 119 -6.19 -12.44 9.11
CA PRO A 119 -5.85 -13.85 9.36
C PRO A 119 -5.83 -14.67 8.07
N ARG A 120 -6.86 -14.54 7.23
CA ARG A 120 -6.95 -15.24 5.95
C ARG A 120 -5.99 -14.70 4.89
N VAL A 121 -5.76 -13.38 4.88
CA VAL A 121 -4.77 -12.78 3.96
C VAL A 121 -3.38 -13.28 4.27
N VAL A 122 -2.98 -13.36 5.54
CA VAL A 122 -1.67 -13.87 5.97
C VAL A 122 -1.51 -15.36 5.65
N GLU A 123 -2.56 -16.17 5.85
CA GLU A 123 -2.57 -17.57 5.45
C GLU A 123 -2.30 -17.74 3.94
N ARG A 124 -3.00 -16.97 3.10
CA ARG A 124 -2.81 -16.96 1.66
C ARG A 124 -1.42 -16.47 1.25
N LEU A 125 -0.93 -15.40 1.87
CA LEU A 125 0.42 -14.88 1.63
C LEU A 125 1.50 -15.92 1.90
N ALA A 126 1.40 -16.67 2.99
CA ALA A 126 2.39 -17.69 3.33
C ALA A 126 2.54 -18.76 2.24
N SER A 127 1.48 -19.05 1.49
CA SER A 127 1.50 -20.07 0.41
C SER A 127 1.73 -19.48 -0.98
N GLU A 128 1.22 -18.27 -1.26
CA GLU A 128 1.20 -17.70 -2.61
C GLU A 128 2.31 -16.68 -2.85
N ALA A 129 2.70 -15.93 -1.79
CA ALA A 129 3.67 -14.83 -1.89
C ALA A 129 4.54 -14.71 -0.63
N PRO A 130 5.35 -15.75 -0.31
CA PRO A 130 6.02 -15.91 0.98
C PRO A 130 7.10 -14.86 1.28
N ARG A 131 7.46 -14.03 0.31
CA ARG A 131 8.46 -12.95 0.47
C ARG A 131 7.85 -11.56 0.45
N ILE A 132 6.51 -11.46 0.40
CA ILE A 132 5.81 -10.18 0.54
C ILE A 132 5.53 -9.95 2.01
N ASP A 133 6.09 -8.86 2.56
CA ASP A 133 5.83 -8.42 3.92
C ASP A 133 4.61 -7.52 3.97
N LEU A 134 3.73 -7.72 4.95
CA LEU A 134 2.69 -6.76 5.31
C LEU A 134 3.10 -5.94 6.52
N ARG A 135 2.90 -4.63 6.42
CA ARG A 135 2.96 -3.71 7.56
C ARG A 135 1.59 -3.08 7.76
N VAL A 136 0.96 -3.38 8.86
CA VAL A 136 -0.31 -2.76 9.24
C VAL A 136 -0.01 -1.48 10.01
N VAL A 137 -0.72 -0.42 9.64
CA VAL A 137 -0.61 0.91 10.26
C VAL A 137 -2.01 1.29 10.70
N PHE A 138 -2.14 1.73 11.95
CA PHE A 138 -3.43 2.22 12.43
C PHE A 138 -3.90 3.41 11.60
N GLN A 139 -5.15 3.39 11.20
CA GLN A 139 -5.75 4.46 10.40
C GLN A 139 -5.85 5.76 11.22
N ALA A 140 -5.02 6.74 10.88
CA ALA A 140 -5.04 8.08 11.46
C ALA A 140 -6.24 8.92 10.96
N ASP A 141 -6.36 10.14 11.44
CA ASP A 141 -7.50 11.03 11.17
C ASP A 141 -7.69 11.44 9.70
N SER A 142 -6.64 11.37 8.88
CA SER A 142 -6.70 11.71 7.44
C SER A 142 -6.32 10.54 6.54
N PRO A 143 -7.27 9.67 6.17
CA PRO A 143 -7.04 8.57 5.22
C PRO A 143 -6.46 9.03 3.87
N ALA A 144 -6.92 10.17 3.38
CA ALA A 144 -6.48 10.75 2.12
C ALA A 144 -5.00 11.15 2.16
N ASP A 145 -4.54 11.74 3.27
CA ASP A 145 -3.15 12.13 3.43
C ASP A 145 -2.22 10.93 3.50
N MET A 146 -2.60 9.89 4.24
CA MET A 146 -1.83 8.65 4.35
C MET A 146 -1.61 7.97 2.99
N LEU A 147 -2.62 7.98 2.11
CA LEU A 147 -2.51 7.42 0.76
C LEU A 147 -1.65 8.29 -0.14
N ARG A 148 -1.80 9.62 -0.05
CA ARG A 148 -1.08 10.59 -0.88
C ARG A 148 0.40 10.66 -0.50
N SER A 149 0.73 10.72 0.78
CA SER A 149 2.13 10.72 1.28
C SER A 149 2.82 9.39 1.01
N GLY A 150 2.05 8.31 0.92
CA GLY A 150 2.56 6.98 0.82
C GLY A 150 2.92 6.32 2.14
N ASP A 151 2.38 6.81 3.23
CA ASP A 151 2.47 6.14 4.52
C ASP A 151 1.76 4.80 4.50
N VAL A 152 0.70 4.70 3.69
CA VAL A 152 0.03 3.45 3.36
C VAL A 152 -0.14 3.29 1.84
N ASP A 153 -0.16 2.06 1.40
CA ASP A 153 -0.35 1.68 0.00
C ASP A 153 -1.80 1.31 -0.30
N LEU A 154 -2.48 0.75 0.68
CA LEU A 154 -3.87 0.34 0.64
C LEU A 154 -4.55 0.67 1.97
N LEU A 155 -5.74 1.20 1.92
CA LEU A 155 -6.58 1.49 3.08
C LEU A 155 -7.78 0.55 3.08
N LEU A 156 -8.03 -0.13 4.19
CA LEU A 156 -9.23 -0.93 4.42
C LEU A 156 -10.15 -0.14 5.35
N SER A 157 -11.23 0.42 4.81
CA SER A 157 -12.07 1.36 5.54
C SER A 157 -13.50 1.37 4.99
N PRO A 158 -14.49 1.80 5.78
CA PRO A 158 -15.83 2.14 5.27
C PRO A 158 -15.85 3.43 4.42
N VAL A 159 -14.72 4.07 4.20
CA VAL A 159 -14.59 5.28 3.37
C VAL A 159 -14.64 4.92 1.89
N PHE A 160 -15.39 5.69 1.10
CA PHE A 160 -15.41 5.58 -0.36
C PHE A 160 -14.34 6.47 -1.01
N ALA A 161 -14.03 6.22 -2.29
CA ALA A 161 -13.03 6.99 -3.03
C ALA A 161 -13.32 8.49 -3.04
N ALA A 162 -14.58 8.89 -3.13
CA ALA A 162 -14.97 10.31 -3.11
C ALA A 162 -14.55 11.02 -1.80
N ASP A 163 -14.59 10.30 -0.68
CA ASP A 163 -14.23 10.84 0.64
C ASP A 163 -12.73 10.76 0.91
N ALA A 164 -12.01 9.93 0.14
CA ALA A 164 -10.56 9.77 0.23
C ALA A 164 -9.76 10.78 -0.60
N GLY A 165 -10.44 11.66 -1.35
CA GLY A 165 -9.85 12.76 -2.10
C GLY A 165 -9.48 12.43 -3.56
N PRO A 166 -9.00 13.42 -4.31
CA PRO A 166 -8.65 13.25 -5.72
C PRO A 166 -7.52 12.24 -5.92
N GLY A 167 -7.53 11.57 -7.07
CA GLY A 167 -6.54 10.56 -7.44
C GLY A 167 -6.67 9.24 -6.67
N THR A 168 -7.80 9.02 -5.99
CA THR A 168 -8.05 7.76 -5.28
C THR A 168 -9.04 6.87 -6.02
N TYR A 169 -8.85 5.56 -5.86
CA TYR A 169 -9.74 4.51 -6.32
C TYR A 169 -10.27 3.73 -5.13
N ALA A 170 -11.46 3.18 -5.26
CA ALA A 170 -12.03 2.29 -4.26
C ALA A 170 -12.63 1.06 -4.92
N ARG A 171 -12.56 -0.06 -4.19
CA ARG A 171 -13.26 -1.29 -4.51
C ARG A 171 -13.99 -1.76 -3.27
N LYS A 172 -15.30 -1.90 -3.37
CA LYS A 172 -16.11 -2.51 -2.32
C LYS A 172 -15.68 -3.96 -2.13
N LEU A 173 -15.45 -4.35 -0.89
CA LEU A 173 -15.09 -5.70 -0.49
C LEU A 173 -16.32 -6.49 -0.06
N PHE A 174 -17.10 -5.94 0.88
CA PHE A 174 -18.33 -6.55 1.36
C PHE A 174 -19.24 -5.53 2.04
N ASP A 175 -20.49 -5.90 2.22
CA ASP A 175 -21.45 -5.20 3.09
C ASP A 175 -21.39 -5.79 4.50
N GLU A 176 -21.46 -4.91 5.48
CA GLU A 176 -21.53 -5.26 6.89
C GLU A 176 -22.84 -4.79 7.49
N ARG A 177 -23.32 -5.51 8.49
CA ARG A 177 -24.53 -5.19 9.25
C ARG A 177 -24.24 -5.15 10.74
N PHE A 178 -25.09 -4.47 11.50
CA PHE A 178 -24.99 -4.43 12.93
C PHE A 178 -25.88 -5.48 13.60
N VAL A 179 -25.41 -6.02 14.70
CA VAL A 179 -26.14 -6.88 15.63
C VAL A 179 -25.90 -6.40 17.05
N CYS A 180 -26.72 -6.87 17.99
CA CYS A 180 -26.48 -6.69 19.40
C CYS A 180 -25.92 -7.97 20.00
N VAL A 181 -25.04 -7.87 20.98
CA VAL A 181 -24.58 -8.99 21.78
C VAL A 181 -24.77 -8.71 23.27
N VAL A 182 -25.05 -9.76 24.00
CA VAL A 182 -25.16 -9.80 25.46
C VAL A 182 -24.49 -11.07 25.97
N ARG A 183 -24.17 -11.15 27.26
CA ARG A 183 -23.68 -12.41 27.84
C ARG A 183 -24.74 -13.50 27.80
N ARG A 184 -24.33 -14.76 27.92
CA ARG A 184 -25.25 -15.90 28.06
C ARG A 184 -26.12 -15.73 29.31
N GLY A 185 -27.41 -16.02 29.17
CA GLY A 185 -28.39 -15.89 30.25
C GLY A 185 -28.69 -14.45 30.64
N HIS A 186 -28.43 -13.49 29.77
CA HIS A 186 -28.85 -12.11 30.01
C HIS A 186 -30.38 -11.97 29.85
N PRO A 187 -31.05 -11.18 30.73
CA PRO A 187 -32.53 -11.06 30.68
C PRO A 187 -33.09 -10.57 29.34
N LEU A 188 -32.28 -9.91 28.51
CA LEU A 188 -32.71 -9.48 27.17
C LEU A 188 -32.73 -10.62 26.14
N ALA A 189 -32.06 -11.73 26.40
CA ALA A 189 -31.99 -12.86 25.47
C ALA A 189 -33.26 -13.71 25.43
N ASP A 190 -34.03 -13.76 26.56
CA ASP A 190 -35.23 -14.61 26.68
C ASP A 190 -36.39 -14.20 25.77
N LYS A 191 -36.41 -12.95 25.29
CA LYS A 191 -37.48 -12.40 24.48
C LYS A 191 -36.94 -11.47 23.41
N LYS A 192 -37.75 -11.20 22.38
CA LYS A 192 -37.41 -10.22 21.34
C LYS A 192 -36.93 -8.90 21.96
N LEU A 193 -35.79 -8.41 21.49
CA LEU A 193 -35.21 -7.12 21.91
C LEU A 193 -36.03 -5.98 21.27
N THR A 194 -36.96 -5.41 22.06
CA THR A 194 -37.73 -4.23 21.65
C THR A 194 -36.97 -2.96 21.89
N LEU A 195 -37.36 -1.86 21.23
CA LEU A 195 -36.72 -0.54 21.41
C LEU A 195 -36.75 -0.09 22.88
N ALA A 196 -37.90 -0.27 23.56
CA ALA A 196 -38.02 0.09 24.97
C ALA A 196 -37.06 -0.69 25.89
N ARG A 197 -36.91 -2.02 25.66
CA ARG A 197 -35.95 -2.85 26.41
C ARG A 197 -34.49 -2.48 26.08
N TYR A 198 -34.21 -2.14 24.83
CA TYR A 198 -32.90 -1.69 24.40
C TYR A 198 -32.50 -0.37 25.08
N VAL A 199 -33.37 0.63 25.07
CA VAL A 199 -33.14 1.95 25.69
C VAL A 199 -32.99 1.85 27.21
N ALA A 200 -33.77 0.97 27.85
CA ALA A 200 -33.70 0.78 29.31
C ALA A 200 -32.42 0.07 29.78
N ALA A 201 -31.67 -0.58 28.90
CA ALA A 201 -30.44 -1.26 29.23
C ALA A 201 -29.26 -0.29 29.36
N SER A 202 -28.17 -0.78 29.99
CA SER A 202 -26.87 -0.10 29.96
C SER A 202 -26.03 -0.69 28.82
N HIS A 203 -25.23 0.16 28.18
CA HIS A 203 -24.51 -0.20 26.97
C HIS A 203 -23.00 -0.06 27.11
N ALA A 204 -22.26 -0.94 26.42
CA ALA A 204 -20.90 -0.70 25.99
C ALA A 204 -20.90 -0.04 24.61
N LEU A 205 -19.98 0.87 24.37
CA LEU A 205 -19.77 1.57 23.12
C LEU A 205 -18.34 1.32 22.61
N ILE A 206 -18.23 1.00 21.32
CA ILE A 206 -16.96 1.00 20.62
C ILE A 206 -16.81 2.33 19.89
N SER A 207 -15.76 3.09 20.22
CA SER A 207 -15.45 4.37 19.59
C SER A 207 -13.95 4.43 19.24
N PRO A 208 -13.54 3.95 18.05
CA PRO A 208 -12.12 3.88 17.67
C PRO A 208 -11.38 5.22 17.69
N ARG A 209 -12.11 6.33 17.56
CA ARG A 209 -11.55 7.70 17.59
C ARG A 209 -11.84 8.45 18.87
N GLY A 210 -12.37 7.79 19.89
CA GLY A 210 -12.74 8.42 21.16
C GLY A 210 -13.84 9.47 21.07
N LYS A 211 -14.56 9.55 19.93
CA LYS A 211 -15.69 10.48 19.79
C LYS A 211 -16.87 9.99 20.61
N GLU A 212 -17.57 10.91 21.23
CA GLU A 212 -18.86 10.63 21.87
C GLU A 212 -19.93 10.35 20.81
N GLY A 213 -20.82 9.39 21.12
CA GLY A 213 -21.89 9.00 20.22
C GLY A 213 -21.50 7.98 19.14
N SER A 214 -22.52 7.46 18.49
CA SER A 214 -22.42 6.48 17.42
C SER A 214 -23.64 6.55 16.52
N MET A 215 -23.63 5.81 15.39
CA MET A 215 -24.80 5.65 14.52
C MET A 215 -26.06 5.22 15.30
N THR A 216 -25.89 4.43 16.37
CA THR A 216 -27.00 4.04 17.27
C THR A 216 -27.53 5.23 18.05
N ASP A 217 -26.64 6.10 18.54
CA ASP A 217 -27.02 7.28 19.31
C ASP A 217 -27.70 8.33 18.41
N ASP A 218 -27.23 8.46 17.17
CA ASP A 218 -27.87 9.29 16.14
C ASP A 218 -29.28 8.76 15.79
N ALA A 219 -29.43 7.42 15.69
CA ALA A 219 -30.72 6.80 15.45
C ALA A 219 -31.69 7.02 16.62
N LEU A 220 -31.23 6.88 17.85
CA LEU A 220 -32.03 7.15 19.04
C LEU A 220 -32.44 8.62 19.14
N THR A 221 -31.52 9.55 18.87
CA THR A 221 -31.78 10.99 18.85
C THR A 221 -32.89 11.36 17.86
N ARG A 222 -32.89 10.76 16.67
CA ARG A 222 -33.98 10.94 15.68
C ARG A 222 -35.34 10.49 16.19
N LEU A 223 -35.37 9.53 17.12
CA LEU A 223 -36.58 9.05 17.76
C LEU A 223 -36.92 9.80 19.06
N GLY A 224 -36.17 10.83 19.43
CA GLY A 224 -36.34 11.56 20.68
C GLY A 224 -35.92 10.74 21.92
N LEU A 225 -35.05 9.74 21.76
CA LEU A 225 -34.63 8.80 22.78
C LEU A 225 -33.12 8.91 23.04
N SER A 226 -32.69 8.40 24.18
CA SER A 226 -31.27 8.26 24.53
C SER A 226 -31.06 6.95 25.27
N ARG A 227 -29.82 6.50 25.40
CA ARG A 227 -29.44 5.32 26.18
C ARG A 227 -28.30 5.65 27.14
N ARG A 228 -28.13 4.85 28.17
CA ARG A 228 -27.00 4.95 29.07
C ARG A 228 -25.80 4.19 28.48
N VAL A 229 -24.74 4.88 28.11
CA VAL A 229 -23.43 4.29 27.80
C VAL A 229 -22.62 4.21 29.09
N ALA A 230 -22.39 3.01 29.59
CA ALA A 230 -21.69 2.77 30.86
C ALA A 230 -20.16 2.68 30.67
N VAL A 231 -19.72 2.24 29.51
CA VAL A 231 -18.31 2.13 29.16
C VAL A 231 -18.10 2.40 27.66
N THR A 232 -17.06 3.14 27.33
CA THR A 232 -16.61 3.35 25.95
C THR A 232 -15.18 2.84 25.81
N VAL A 233 -14.92 2.05 24.79
CA VAL A 233 -13.58 1.51 24.47
C VAL A 233 -13.25 1.72 22.99
N PRO A 234 -11.97 1.88 22.62
CA PRO A 234 -11.61 2.13 21.22
C PRO A 234 -11.57 0.88 20.34
N HIS A 235 -11.55 -0.34 20.93
CA HIS A 235 -11.25 -1.58 20.21
C HIS A 235 -12.43 -2.53 20.13
N PHE A 236 -12.67 -3.08 18.92
CA PHE A 236 -13.70 -4.08 18.67
C PHE A 236 -13.44 -5.40 19.40
N LEU A 237 -12.17 -5.75 19.67
CA LEU A 237 -11.83 -6.98 20.38
C LEU A 237 -12.11 -6.91 21.87
N VAL A 238 -11.93 -5.75 22.51
CA VAL A 238 -12.06 -5.61 23.98
C VAL A 238 -13.52 -5.57 24.43
N ALA A 239 -14.37 -4.87 23.69
CA ALA A 239 -15.77 -4.66 24.07
C ALA A 239 -16.57 -5.97 24.28
N PRO A 240 -16.47 -7.01 23.42
CA PRO A 240 -17.13 -8.29 23.65
C PRO A 240 -16.69 -9.00 24.95
N HIS A 241 -15.40 -8.89 25.34
CA HIS A 241 -14.92 -9.46 26.59
C HIS A 241 -15.52 -8.78 27.83
N ILE A 242 -15.74 -7.46 27.77
CA ILE A 242 -16.41 -6.70 28.82
C ILE A 242 -17.87 -7.15 28.93
N VAL A 243 -18.55 -7.29 27.81
CA VAL A 243 -19.95 -7.72 27.76
C VAL A 243 -20.13 -9.14 28.26
N ALA A 244 -19.21 -10.04 27.97
CA ALA A 244 -19.24 -11.42 28.45
C ALA A 244 -19.28 -11.53 29.99
N GLN A 245 -18.82 -10.50 30.71
CA GLN A 245 -18.71 -10.46 32.17
C GLN A 245 -19.61 -9.39 32.82
N SER A 246 -20.62 -8.86 32.07
CA SER A 246 -21.47 -7.78 32.57
C SER A 246 -22.88 -7.89 31.99
N ASP A 247 -23.81 -7.09 32.53
CA ASP A 247 -25.16 -6.93 32.01
C ASP A 247 -25.27 -5.79 30.97
N LEU A 248 -24.19 -5.54 30.24
CA LEU A 248 -24.17 -4.54 29.19
C LEU A 248 -24.62 -5.11 27.85
N VAL A 249 -25.26 -4.25 27.06
CA VAL A 249 -25.57 -4.53 25.66
C VAL A 249 -24.51 -3.88 24.78
N LEU A 250 -24.03 -4.59 23.79
CA LEU A 250 -23.11 -4.04 22.79
C LEU A 250 -23.70 -4.18 21.41
N THR A 251 -23.78 -3.07 20.67
CA THR A 251 -24.08 -3.07 19.24
C THR A 251 -22.77 -3.00 18.45
N LEU A 252 -22.54 -4.00 17.59
CA LEU A 252 -21.29 -4.14 16.85
C LEU A 252 -21.52 -4.80 15.48
N PRO A 253 -20.53 -4.78 14.57
CA PRO A 253 -20.58 -5.48 13.29
C PRO A 253 -20.79 -6.99 13.45
N ALA A 254 -21.64 -7.56 12.59
CA ALA A 254 -22.07 -8.96 12.71
C ALA A 254 -20.92 -9.96 12.55
N ARG A 255 -19.93 -9.67 11.70
CA ARG A 255 -18.76 -10.56 11.51
C ARG A 255 -18.00 -10.72 12.81
N VAL A 256 -17.69 -9.64 13.51
CA VAL A 256 -16.98 -9.69 14.80
C VAL A 256 -17.86 -10.40 15.86
N ALA A 257 -19.15 -10.10 15.90
CA ALA A 257 -20.06 -10.79 16.80
C ALA A 257 -20.05 -12.32 16.57
N ASN A 258 -20.16 -12.75 15.32
CA ASN A 258 -20.19 -14.18 14.97
C ASN A 258 -18.87 -14.89 15.30
N MET A 259 -17.73 -14.22 15.11
CA MET A 259 -16.43 -14.77 15.46
C MET A 259 -16.23 -14.97 16.97
N LEU A 260 -16.76 -14.05 17.78
CA LEU A 260 -16.49 -14.00 19.22
C LEU A 260 -17.65 -14.56 20.07
N ALA A 261 -18.84 -14.73 19.53
CA ALA A 261 -20.01 -15.15 20.31
C ALA A 261 -19.80 -16.51 20.98
N ALA A 262 -19.44 -17.54 20.22
CA ALA A 262 -19.23 -18.88 20.76
C ALA A 262 -18.05 -18.96 21.75
N PRO A 263 -16.85 -18.45 21.44
CA PRO A 263 -15.70 -18.47 22.37
C PRO A 263 -15.96 -17.73 23.67
N LEU A 264 -16.71 -16.62 23.64
CA LEU A 264 -16.95 -15.77 24.81
C LEU A 264 -18.28 -16.07 25.52
N GLY A 265 -19.08 -17.02 25.02
CA GLY A 265 -20.39 -17.33 25.58
C GLY A 265 -21.36 -16.15 25.45
N LEU A 266 -21.37 -15.46 24.33
CA LEU A 266 -22.28 -14.36 24.05
C LEU A 266 -23.50 -14.86 23.25
N GLU A 267 -24.60 -14.16 23.42
CA GLU A 267 -25.83 -14.35 22.64
C GLU A 267 -25.99 -13.18 21.67
N VAL A 268 -26.25 -13.53 20.38
CA VAL A 268 -26.41 -12.56 19.30
C VAL A 268 -27.89 -12.27 19.11
N LEU A 269 -28.25 -11.01 19.23
CA LEU A 269 -29.62 -10.53 19.12
C LEU A 269 -29.76 -9.60 17.90
N LYS A 270 -30.94 -9.60 17.29
CA LYS A 270 -31.28 -8.61 16.27
C LYS A 270 -31.52 -7.25 16.95
N PRO A 271 -30.95 -6.16 16.46
CA PRO A 271 -31.28 -4.83 16.98
C PRO A 271 -32.76 -4.51 16.72
N PRO A 272 -33.37 -3.63 17.54
CA PRO A 272 -34.71 -3.14 17.28
C PRO A 272 -34.80 -2.52 15.89
N PRO A 273 -35.79 -2.94 15.07
CA PRO A 273 -35.90 -2.46 13.68
C PRO A 273 -36.16 -0.95 13.59
N GLU A 274 -36.75 -0.35 14.61
CA GLU A 274 -37.04 1.08 14.71
C GLU A 274 -35.78 1.93 14.71
N LEU A 275 -34.62 1.36 15.10
CA LEU A 275 -33.33 2.06 15.03
C LEU A 275 -32.87 2.30 13.59
N GLY A 276 -33.37 1.50 12.62
CA GLY A 276 -32.98 1.66 11.22
C GLY A 276 -31.46 1.67 11.03
N LEU A 277 -30.75 0.80 11.75
CA LEU A 277 -29.28 0.73 11.65
C LEU A 277 -28.90 0.21 10.27
N GLU A 278 -28.56 1.15 9.40
CA GLU A 278 -27.93 0.81 8.13
C GLU A 278 -26.54 0.24 8.38
N GLY A 279 -26.19 -0.79 7.64
CA GLY A 279 -24.84 -1.32 7.64
C GLY A 279 -23.85 -0.35 6.97
N PHE A 280 -22.64 -0.82 6.77
CA PHE A 280 -21.64 -0.10 5.98
C PHE A 280 -20.98 -1.02 4.95
N ALA A 281 -20.45 -0.42 3.89
CA ALA A 281 -19.62 -1.15 2.94
C ALA A 281 -18.15 -1.02 3.34
N MET A 282 -17.50 -2.16 3.59
CA MET A 282 -16.04 -2.19 3.72
C MET A 282 -15.42 -2.09 2.33
N SER A 283 -14.44 -1.21 2.17
CA SER A 283 -13.78 -0.96 0.90
C SER A 283 -12.27 -1.01 1.02
N ALA A 284 -11.62 -1.44 -0.05
CA ALA A 284 -10.20 -1.24 -0.29
C ALA A 284 -10.04 0.07 -1.08
N VAL A 285 -9.25 1.01 -0.58
CA VAL A 285 -9.02 2.33 -1.18
C VAL A 285 -7.53 2.52 -1.39
N TRP A 286 -7.13 3.03 -2.57
CA TRP A 286 -5.72 3.25 -2.92
C TRP A 286 -5.56 4.49 -3.80
N HIS A 287 -4.34 5.02 -3.87
CA HIS A 287 -4.01 6.18 -4.69
C HIS A 287 -3.54 5.76 -6.09
N GLU A 288 -3.71 6.64 -7.08
CA GLU A 288 -3.31 6.41 -8.48
C GLU A 288 -1.83 6.08 -8.64
N ARG A 289 -0.95 6.59 -7.77
CA ARG A 289 0.49 6.30 -7.76
C ARG A 289 0.82 4.81 -7.67
N THR A 290 -0.06 3.99 -7.07
CA THR A 290 0.10 2.53 -6.94
C THR A 290 -0.87 1.74 -7.80
N HIS A 291 -1.71 2.45 -8.61
CA HIS A 291 -2.77 1.81 -9.39
C HIS A 291 -2.24 0.79 -10.39
N ALA A 292 -1.17 1.15 -11.11
CA ALA A 292 -0.54 0.31 -12.13
C ALA A 292 0.49 -0.68 -11.58
N ASP A 293 0.91 -0.54 -10.30
CA ASP A 293 1.90 -1.44 -9.70
C ASP A 293 1.37 -2.88 -9.63
N PRO A 294 2.10 -3.86 -10.19
CA PRO A 294 1.61 -5.24 -10.28
C PRO A 294 1.46 -5.92 -8.91
N ALA A 295 2.36 -5.66 -7.96
CA ALA A 295 2.29 -6.24 -6.61
C ALA A 295 1.08 -5.69 -5.84
N GLN A 296 0.85 -4.38 -5.97
CA GLN A 296 -0.31 -3.72 -5.37
C GLN A 296 -1.63 -4.20 -6.00
N ARG A 297 -1.64 -4.41 -7.31
CA ARG A 297 -2.81 -4.98 -7.99
C ARG A 297 -3.12 -6.37 -7.48
N TRP A 298 -2.12 -7.24 -7.42
CA TRP A 298 -2.27 -8.59 -6.90
C TRP A 298 -2.77 -8.60 -5.45
N MET A 299 -2.23 -7.73 -4.61
CA MET A 299 -2.69 -7.60 -3.22
C MET A 299 -4.16 -7.17 -3.12
N ARG A 300 -4.60 -6.23 -3.95
CA ARG A 300 -6.02 -5.82 -4.01
C ARG A 300 -6.95 -6.95 -4.44
N GLU A 301 -6.51 -7.78 -5.39
CA GLU A 301 -7.25 -8.98 -5.78
C GLU A 301 -7.34 -9.98 -4.63
N LEU A 302 -6.24 -10.24 -3.93
CA LEU A 302 -6.19 -11.11 -2.76
C LEU A 302 -7.18 -10.66 -1.68
N PHE A 303 -7.19 -9.38 -1.32
CA PHE A 303 -8.18 -8.84 -0.38
C PHE A 303 -9.61 -9.01 -0.86
N ALA A 304 -9.86 -8.81 -2.15
CA ALA A 304 -11.20 -8.97 -2.72
C ALA A 304 -11.66 -10.42 -2.75
N GLU A 305 -10.76 -11.38 -2.94
CA GLU A 305 -11.07 -12.81 -2.86
C GLU A 305 -11.35 -13.25 -1.43
N VAL A 306 -10.46 -12.92 -0.50
CA VAL A 306 -10.64 -13.21 0.93
C VAL A 306 -11.95 -12.62 1.48
N ALA A 307 -12.32 -11.44 1.02
CA ALA A 307 -13.53 -10.75 1.44
C ALA A 307 -14.83 -11.45 1.01
N LYS A 308 -14.81 -12.30 -0.02
CA LYS A 308 -15.97 -13.09 -0.45
C LYS A 308 -16.26 -14.24 0.51
N ASP A 309 -15.23 -14.75 1.18
CA ASP A 309 -15.27 -15.92 2.06
C ASP A 309 -15.37 -15.52 3.54
N SER A 310 -15.41 -14.23 3.84
CA SER A 310 -15.37 -13.67 5.20
C SER A 310 -16.75 -13.46 5.81
#